data_2e6c4fd6edba3549bff0819e03db710f
#
_entry.id   2e6c4fd6edba3549bff0819e03db710f
#
_cell.length_a   1.000
_cell.length_b   1.000
_cell.length_c   1.000
_cell.angle_alpha   90.00
_cell.angle_beta   90.00
_cell.angle_gamma   90.00
#
_symmetry.space_group_name_H-M   'P 1'
#
loop_
_entity.id
_entity.type
_entity.pdbx_description
1 polymer ?
#
loop_
_entity_poly.entity_id
_entity_poly.type
_entity_poly.pdbx_seq_one_letter_code
_entity_poly.pdbx_strand_id
1 'polypeptide(L)'
;METKRLTESKMITLEHINLVVTDIEKTLTFYKAAFPHWAVRGGGVSEWHGKPRNWVHFGDDYQYITFNDDGVGDNRDLTGHQVGLAHFAFVTSNIKSVIERLAIAGFAIDKEGADNKYRENVYFIDPNGYEVEFVQYLSDLPCERNSYD
;
A
#
# COMPACT_ATOMS: atom_id res chain seq x y z
N MET A 1 -25.52 -19.13 10.45
CA MET A 1 -24.52 -18.21 9.87
C MET A 1 -24.97 -17.91 8.46
N GLU A 2 -25.52 -16.75 8.24
CA GLU A 2 -25.95 -16.33 6.90
C GLU A 2 -24.72 -15.94 6.09
N THR A 3 -24.42 -16.74 5.07
CA THR A 3 -23.36 -16.42 4.12
C THR A 3 -23.85 -15.23 3.28
N LYS A 4 -23.37 -14.03 3.55
CA LYS A 4 -23.65 -12.89 2.67
C LYS A 4 -23.12 -13.21 1.27
N ARG A 5 -24.01 -13.47 0.35
CA ARG A 5 -23.66 -13.59 -1.08
C ARG A 5 -23.10 -12.25 -1.55
N LEU A 6 -21.88 -12.28 -2.07
CA LEU A 6 -21.35 -11.15 -2.81
C LEU A 6 -22.26 -10.89 -4.02
N THR A 7 -22.61 -9.64 -4.25
CA THR A 7 -23.34 -9.26 -5.48
C THR A 7 -22.44 -9.46 -6.69
N GLU A 8 -22.96 -9.88 -7.83
CA GLU A 8 -22.19 -10.13 -9.07
C GLU A 8 -21.24 -9.00 -9.45
N SER A 9 -21.63 -7.74 -9.20
CA SER A 9 -20.82 -6.56 -9.50
C SER A 9 -19.55 -6.41 -8.63
N LYS A 10 -19.35 -7.27 -7.61
CA LYS A 10 -18.20 -7.25 -6.69
C LYS A 10 -17.48 -8.59 -6.61
N MET A 11 -17.60 -9.41 -7.63
CA MET A 11 -17.01 -10.76 -7.61
C MET A 11 -15.49 -10.78 -7.73
N ILE A 12 -14.87 -9.71 -8.26
CA ILE A 12 -13.42 -9.59 -8.35
C ILE A 12 -13.01 -8.26 -7.74
N THR A 13 -12.22 -8.33 -6.67
CA THR A 13 -11.66 -7.17 -5.97
C THR A 13 -10.19 -7.42 -5.70
N LEU A 14 -9.41 -6.37 -5.62
CA LEU A 14 -8.03 -6.47 -5.16
C LEU A 14 -8.03 -6.83 -3.67
N GLU A 15 -7.42 -7.95 -3.31
CA GLU A 15 -7.32 -8.40 -1.92
C GLU A 15 -5.99 -8.03 -1.29
N HIS A 16 -4.87 -8.35 -1.96
CA HIS A 16 -3.54 -8.14 -1.39
C HIS A 16 -2.47 -7.90 -2.46
N ILE A 17 -1.38 -7.35 -1.99
CA ILE A 17 -0.10 -7.25 -2.69
C ILE A 17 0.92 -8.02 -1.86
N ASN A 18 1.80 -8.76 -2.51
CA ASN A 18 2.88 -9.50 -1.86
C ASN A 18 4.22 -8.87 -2.23
N LEU A 19 4.92 -8.37 -1.23
CA LEU A 19 6.18 -7.66 -1.39
C LEU A 19 7.32 -8.41 -0.69
N VAL A 20 8.46 -8.48 -1.36
CA VAL A 20 9.72 -8.90 -0.74
C VAL A 20 10.38 -7.67 -0.13
N VAL A 21 10.73 -7.75 1.14
CA VAL A 21 11.34 -6.67 1.92
C VAL A 21 12.61 -7.17 2.59
N THR A 22 13.47 -6.25 3.00
CA THR A 22 14.71 -6.63 3.69
C THR A 22 14.47 -6.95 5.16
N ASP A 23 13.59 -6.18 5.81
CA ASP A 23 13.32 -6.25 7.25
C ASP A 23 11.86 -5.91 7.51
N ILE A 24 11.11 -6.86 8.04
CA ILE A 24 9.66 -6.69 8.31
C ILE A 24 9.42 -5.61 9.36
N GLU A 25 10.18 -5.56 10.44
CA GLU A 25 9.95 -4.58 11.51
C GLU A 25 10.18 -3.14 11.03
N LYS A 26 11.23 -2.90 10.26
CA LYS A 26 11.48 -1.60 9.64
C LYS A 26 10.38 -1.23 8.64
N THR A 27 9.94 -2.18 7.85
CA THR A 27 8.83 -2.00 6.91
C THR A 27 7.55 -1.61 7.64
N LEU A 28 7.24 -2.30 8.72
CA LEU A 28 6.04 -2.04 9.52
C LEU A 28 6.05 -0.65 10.19
N THR A 29 7.20 -0.03 10.43
CA THR A 29 7.22 1.35 10.96
C THR A 29 6.53 2.32 10.01
N PHE A 30 6.71 2.15 8.70
CA PHE A 30 6.03 2.95 7.68
C PHE A 30 4.54 2.62 7.62
N TYR A 31 4.22 1.35 7.43
CA TYR A 31 2.82 0.95 7.16
C TYR A 31 1.90 1.09 8.37
N LYS A 32 2.39 0.86 9.59
CA LYS A 32 1.61 1.11 10.81
C LYS A 32 1.30 2.60 11.02
N ALA A 33 2.23 3.48 10.65
CA ALA A 33 2.00 4.92 10.69
C ALA A 33 0.95 5.36 9.66
N ALA A 34 1.01 4.82 8.45
CA ALA A 34 0.07 5.13 7.38
C ALA A 34 -1.34 4.55 7.62
N PHE A 35 -1.42 3.35 8.19
CA PHE A 35 -2.66 2.57 8.34
C PHE A 35 -2.97 2.29 9.82
N PRO A 36 -3.50 3.27 10.57
CA PRO A 36 -3.71 3.12 12.03
C PRO A 36 -4.76 2.06 12.39
N HIS A 37 -5.64 1.69 11.45
CA HIS A 37 -6.68 0.68 11.66
C HIS A 37 -6.28 -0.72 11.17
N TRP A 38 -5.10 -0.86 10.57
CA TRP A 38 -4.57 -2.14 10.15
C TRP A 38 -3.64 -2.72 11.21
N ALA A 39 -3.54 -4.04 11.20
CA ALA A 39 -2.69 -4.78 12.13
C ALA A 39 -2.09 -6.01 11.44
N VAL A 40 -1.10 -6.61 12.06
CA VAL A 40 -0.60 -7.92 11.65
C VAL A 40 -1.70 -8.95 11.93
N ARG A 41 -2.23 -9.56 10.87
CA ARG A 41 -3.30 -10.57 10.95
C ARG A 41 -2.77 -11.94 11.31
N GLY A 42 -1.54 -12.21 10.91
CA GLY A 42 -0.86 -13.47 11.12
C GLY A 42 0.48 -13.46 10.40
N GLY A 43 1.24 -14.51 10.60
CA GLY A 43 2.55 -14.66 10.00
C GLY A 43 3.15 -16.02 10.33
N GLY A 44 4.35 -16.26 9.87
CA GLY A 44 5.05 -17.50 10.10
C GLY A 44 6.40 -17.53 9.40
N VAL A 45 6.95 -18.74 9.34
CA VAL A 45 8.17 -19.03 8.60
C VAL A 45 7.83 -20.04 7.50
N SER A 46 8.22 -19.74 6.28
CA SER A 46 8.06 -20.64 5.14
C SER A 46 9.37 -20.76 4.38
N GLU A 47 9.60 -21.92 3.77
CA GLU A 47 10.67 -22.06 2.82
C GLU A 47 10.22 -21.52 1.47
N TRP A 48 11.03 -20.64 0.90
CA TRP A 48 10.82 -20.10 -0.42
C TRP A 48 12.10 -20.25 -1.25
N HIS A 49 12.02 -21.07 -2.29
CA HIS A 49 13.15 -21.34 -3.20
C HIS A 49 14.45 -21.71 -2.48
N GLY A 50 14.34 -22.60 -1.49
CA GLY A 50 15.48 -23.13 -0.74
C GLY A 50 15.95 -22.29 0.44
N LYS A 51 15.28 -21.18 0.76
CA LYS A 51 15.59 -20.33 1.92
C LYS A 51 14.39 -20.20 2.85
N PRO A 52 14.56 -20.35 4.17
CA PRO A 52 13.53 -19.94 5.11
C PRO A 52 13.40 -18.42 5.12
N ARG A 53 12.18 -17.93 5.18
CA ARG A 53 11.89 -16.50 5.39
C ARG A 53 10.68 -16.32 6.28
N ASN A 54 10.67 -15.23 7.01
CA ASN A 54 9.51 -14.82 7.75
C ASN A 54 8.53 -14.11 6.79
N TRP A 55 7.27 -14.23 7.09
CA TRP A 55 6.23 -13.50 6.38
C TRP A 55 5.16 -13.04 7.35
N VAL A 56 4.51 -11.93 7.03
CA VAL A 56 3.36 -11.41 7.77
C VAL A 56 2.30 -10.93 6.79
N HIS A 57 1.04 -11.05 7.22
CA HIS A 57 -0.08 -10.37 6.59
C HIS A 57 -0.45 -9.17 7.45
N PHE A 58 -0.34 -7.98 6.89
CA PHE A 58 -0.66 -6.71 7.53
C PHE A 58 -1.88 -6.09 6.83
N GLY A 59 -2.99 -5.96 7.55
CA GLY A 59 -4.23 -5.46 6.94
C GLY A 59 -5.40 -5.43 7.90
N ASP A 60 -6.59 -5.39 7.32
CA ASP A 60 -7.88 -5.51 8.00
C ASP A 60 -8.52 -6.88 7.71
N ASP A 61 -9.82 -7.02 7.95
CA ASP A 61 -10.54 -8.27 7.73
C ASP A 61 -10.69 -8.65 6.24
N TYR A 62 -10.44 -7.71 5.31
CA TYR A 62 -10.74 -7.88 3.89
C TYR A 62 -9.54 -7.70 2.99
N GLN A 63 -8.63 -6.81 3.35
CA GLN A 63 -7.47 -6.45 2.53
C GLN A 63 -6.20 -6.50 3.36
N TYR A 64 -5.09 -6.82 2.73
CA TYR A 64 -3.80 -6.87 3.41
C TYR A 64 -2.64 -6.70 2.43
N ILE A 65 -1.47 -6.44 2.99
CA ILE A 65 -0.19 -6.54 2.31
C ILE A 65 0.56 -7.70 2.94
N THR A 66 1.16 -8.56 2.11
CA THR A 66 2.09 -9.57 2.60
C THR A 66 3.50 -9.01 2.50
N PHE A 67 4.24 -9.07 3.59
CA PHE A 67 5.68 -8.80 3.61
C PHE A 67 6.44 -10.10 3.84
N ASN A 68 7.39 -10.38 2.95
CA ASN A 68 8.35 -11.48 3.07
C ASN A 68 9.73 -10.87 3.27
N ASP A 69 10.45 -11.26 4.31
CA ASP A 69 11.77 -10.71 4.62
C ASP A 69 12.93 -11.35 3.83
N ASP A 70 14.14 -11.00 4.24
CA ASP A 70 15.41 -11.47 3.64
C ASP A 70 15.55 -11.16 2.15
N GLY A 71 14.88 -10.10 1.69
CA GLY A 71 15.07 -9.57 0.37
C GLY A 71 16.50 -9.07 0.17
N VAL A 72 17.01 -9.22 -1.04
CA VAL A 72 18.37 -8.82 -1.42
C VAL A 72 18.32 -7.81 -2.56
N GLY A 73 19.27 -6.88 -2.56
CA GLY A 73 19.36 -5.83 -3.56
C GLY A 73 18.37 -4.69 -3.34
N ASP A 74 18.28 -3.84 -4.33
CA ASP A 74 17.43 -2.65 -4.32
C ASP A 74 16.17 -2.85 -5.16
N ASN A 75 15.13 -2.08 -4.88
CA ASN A 75 13.99 -1.97 -5.79
C ASN A 75 14.46 -1.44 -7.16
N ARG A 76 13.66 -1.70 -8.19
CA ARG A 76 13.95 -1.16 -9.53
C ARG A 76 14.10 0.36 -9.48
N ASP A 77 14.87 0.93 -10.40
CA ASP A 77 14.92 2.37 -10.59
C ASP A 77 13.52 2.88 -11.01
N LEU A 78 12.88 3.64 -10.13
CA LEU A 78 11.52 4.16 -10.35
C LEU A 78 11.45 5.19 -11.47
N THR A 79 12.60 5.77 -11.85
CA THR A 79 12.71 6.70 -12.99
C THR A 79 13.02 5.99 -14.29
N GLY A 80 13.34 4.71 -14.24
CA GLY A 80 13.67 3.88 -15.40
C GLY A 80 12.43 3.25 -16.04
N HIS A 81 12.68 2.56 -17.16
CA HIS A 81 11.63 1.93 -17.98
C HIS A 81 11.58 0.41 -17.81
N GLN A 82 12.19 -0.12 -16.77
CA GLN A 82 12.18 -1.54 -16.46
C GLN A 82 10.77 -2.02 -16.16
N VAL A 83 10.40 -3.17 -16.71
CA VAL A 83 9.16 -3.85 -16.35
C VAL A 83 9.18 -4.19 -14.85
N GLY A 84 8.10 -3.88 -14.15
CA GLY A 84 7.95 -4.13 -12.72
C GLY A 84 6.89 -3.22 -12.12
N LEU A 85 6.81 -3.22 -10.81
CA LEU A 85 5.87 -2.37 -10.08
C LEU A 85 6.35 -0.90 -10.15
N ALA A 86 5.50 -0.01 -10.69
CA ALA A 86 5.75 1.43 -10.65
C ALA A 86 5.38 1.98 -9.27
N HIS A 87 4.13 1.83 -8.88
CA HIS A 87 3.62 2.13 -7.54
C HIS A 87 2.32 1.38 -7.29
N PHE A 88 1.85 1.41 -6.07
CA PHE A 88 0.50 0.98 -5.70
C PHE A 88 -0.15 2.04 -4.83
N ALA A 89 -1.49 2.10 -4.86
CA ALA A 89 -2.23 3.21 -4.28
C ALA A 89 -3.35 2.75 -3.36
N PHE A 90 -3.59 3.58 -2.35
CA PHE A 90 -4.68 3.41 -1.39
C PHE A 90 -5.53 4.66 -1.36
N VAL A 91 -6.84 4.47 -1.21
CA VAL A 91 -7.78 5.57 -1.00
C VAL A 91 -7.89 5.85 0.49
N THR A 92 -7.84 7.12 0.84
CA THR A 92 -8.11 7.61 2.20
C THR A 92 -9.19 8.68 2.19
N SER A 93 -9.94 8.79 3.27
CA SER A 93 -10.88 9.90 3.48
C SER A 93 -10.21 11.12 4.12
N ASN A 94 -8.96 11.01 4.54
CA ASN A 94 -8.22 12.10 5.18
C ASN A 94 -6.72 12.00 4.88
N ILE A 95 -6.32 12.56 3.75
CA ILE A 95 -4.93 12.54 3.28
C ILE A 95 -4.00 13.33 4.22
N LYS A 96 -4.49 14.42 4.82
CA LYS A 96 -3.70 15.23 5.76
C LYS A 96 -3.27 14.41 6.98
N SER A 97 -4.16 13.59 7.53
CA SER A 97 -3.83 12.70 8.65
C SER A 97 -2.79 11.65 8.27
N VAL A 98 -2.83 11.10 7.06
CA VAL A 98 -1.81 10.18 6.57
C VAL A 98 -0.44 10.86 6.53
N ILE A 99 -0.38 12.07 5.94
CA ILE A 99 0.84 12.86 5.84
C ILE A 99 1.42 13.16 7.22
N GLU A 100 0.58 13.60 8.17
CA GLU A 100 0.99 13.92 9.54
C GLU A 100 1.53 12.71 10.29
N ARG A 101 0.85 11.57 10.22
CA ARG A 101 1.31 10.34 10.87
C ARG A 101 2.64 9.85 10.31
N LEU A 102 2.80 9.88 8.99
CA LEU A 102 4.06 9.51 8.35
C LEU A 102 5.18 10.48 8.70
N ALA A 103 4.90 11.78 8.77
CA ALA A 103 5.88 12.78 9.19
C ALA A 103 6.37 12.54 10.63
N ILE A 104 5.47 12.22 11.56
CA ILE A 104 5.81 11.86 12.94
C ILE A 104 6.71 10.61 12.97
N ALA A 105 6.45 9.64 12.11
CA ALA A 105 7.27 8.43 11.98
C ALA A 105 8.60 8.64 11.24
N GLY A 106 8.85 9.83 10.72
CA GLY A 106 10.10 10.19 10.04
C GLY A 106 10.06 10.07 8.52
N PHE A 107 8.87 9.97 7.91
CA PHE A 107 8.71 9.86 6.47
C PHE A 107 8.07 11.13 5.88
N ALA A 108 8.78 11.76 4.96
CA ALA A 108 8.28 12.94 4.25
C ALA A 108 7.66 12.55 2.91
N ILE A 109 6.81 13.43 2.38
CA ILE A 109 6.28 13.33 1.01
C ILE A 109 7.46 13.28 0.02
N ASP A 110 7.45 12.32 -0.89
CA ASP A 110 8.41 12.26 -2.00
C ASP A 110 7.99 13.20 -3.12
N LYS A 111 6.72 13.13 -3.52
CA LYS A 111 6.14 14.05 -4.51
C LYS A 111 4.62 14.17 -4.31
N GLU A 112 4.08 15.29 -4.77
CA GLU A 112 2.65 15.51 -4.87
C GLU A 112 2.13 15.04 -6.23
N GLY A 113 0.83 14.72 -6.29
CA GLY A 113 0.18 14.39 -7.54
C GLY A 113 -0.13 15.63 -8.38
N ALA A 114 -0.61 15.40 -9.60
CA ALA A 114 -1.05 16.47 -10.48
C ALA A 114 -2.31 17.17 -9.94
N ASP A 115 -2.43 18.45 -10.22
CA ASP A 115 -3.63 19.21 -9.87
C ASP A 115 -4.87 18.60 -10.53
N ASN A 116 -5.86 18.32 -9.70
CA ASN A 116 -7.17 17.87 -10.14
C ASN A 116 -8.22 18.34 -9.13
N LYS A 117 -9.33 18.85 -9.62
CA LYS A 117 -10.36 19.42 -8.75
C LYS A 117 -11.16 18.37 -7.96
N TYR A 118 -11.05 17.09 -8.35
CA TYR A 118 -11.84 16.01 -7.73
C TYR A 118 -11.01 15.03 -6.90
N ARG A 119 -9.68 15.26 -6.79
CA ARG A 119 -8.82 14.41 -5.97
C ARG A 119 -7.55 15.14 -5.55
N GLU A 120 -7.03 14.71 -4.43
CA GLU A 120 -5.69 15.02 -3.96
C GLU A 120 -4.91 13.72 -3.83
N ASN A 121 -3.64 13.70 -4.19
CA ASN A 121 -2.80 12.52 -4.05
C ASN A 121 -1.36 12.90 -3.74
N VAL A 122 -0.71 12.03 -2.98
CA VAL A 122 0.70 12.16 -2.58
C VAL A 122 1.40 10.81 -2.70
N TYR A 123 2.71 10.86 -2.89
CA TYR A 123 3.56 9.68 -3.01
C TYR A 123 4.62 9.69 -1.92
N PHE A 124 4.85 8.51 -1.35
CA PHE A 124 5.89 8.25 -0.38
C PHE A 124 6.78 7.11 -0.87
N ILE A 125 8.02 7.10 -0.42
CA ILE A 125 8.92 5.96 -0.61
C ILE A 125 9.01 5.21 0.72
N ASP A 126 8.68 3.92 0.68
CA ASP A 126 8.77 3.07 1.86
C ASP A 126 10.23 2.69 2.20
N PRO A 127 10.50 2.02 3.33
CA PRO A 127 11.87 1.63 3.69
C PRO A 127 12.60 0.73 2.69
N ASN A 128 11.87 0.11 1.75
CA ASN A 128 12.45 -0.79 0.73
C ASN A 128 12.61 -0.12 -0.64
N GLY A 129 12.21 1.15 -0.76
CA GLY A 129 12.21 1.86 -2.02
C GLY A 129 10.95 1.68 -2.86
N TYR A 130 9.88 1.09 -2.32
CA TYR A 130 8.59 1.02 -2.99
C TYR A 130 7.89 2.36 -2.95
N GLU A 131 7.33 2.78 -4.07
CA GLU A 131 6.50 3.98 -4.15
C GLU A 131 5.06 3.64 -3.76
N VAL A 132 4.56 4.37 -2.76
CA VAL A 132 3.20 4.21 -2.24
C VAL A 132 2.44 5.50 -2.42
N GLU A 133 1.30 5.43 -3.07
CA GLU A 133 0.41 6.57 -3.30
C GLU A 133 -0.78 6.53 -2.36
N PHE A 134 -1.16 7.68 -1.83
CA PHE A 134 -2.42 7.88 -1.13
C PHE A 134 -3.27 8.89 -1.89
N VAL A 135 -4.54 8.54 -2.08
CA VAL A 135 -5.49 9.34 -2.86
C VAL A 135 -6.71 9.65 -1.99
N GLN A 136 -7.08 10.92 -1.92
CA GLN A 136 -8.37 11.36 -1.39
C GLN A 136 -9.23 11.88 -2.54
N TYR A 137 -10.38 11.27 -2.77
CA TYR A 137 -11.36 11.78 -3.70
C TYR A 137 -12.24 12.83 -3.03
N LEU A 138 -12.52 13.91 -3.76
CA LEU A 138 -13.37 15.02 -3.33
C LEU A 138 -14.79 14.88 -3.88
N SER A 139 -15.09 13.79 -4.56
CA SER A 139 -16.40 13.45 -5.10
C SER A 139 -16.58 11.95 -5.16
N ASP A 140 -17.80 11.48 -4.94
CA ASP A 140 -18.19 10.08 -5.09
C ASP A 140 -18.80 9.76 -6.47
N LEU A 141 -19.03 10.77 -7.30
CA LEU A 141 -19.59 10.59 -8.65
C LEU A 141 -18.53 9.99 -9.57
N PRO A 142 -18.78 8.83 -10.21
CA PRO A 142 -17.79 8.19 -11.07
C PRO A 142 -17.25 9.07 -12.20
N CYS A 143 -18.10 9.91 -12.79
CA CYS A 143 -17.68 10.83 -13.85
C CYS A 143 -16.69 11.91 -13.36
N GLU A 144 -16.78 12.28 -12.08
CA GLU A 144 -15.85 13.23 -11.45
C GLU A 144 -14.59 12.52 -10.94
N ARG A 145 -14.76 11.40 -10.23
CA ARG A 145 -13.63 10.58 -9.76
C ARG A 145 -12.73 10.12 -10.91
N ASN A 146 -13.32 9.81 -12.05
CA ASN A 146 -12.64 9.32 -13.25
C ASN A 146 -12.33 10.41 -14.27
N SER A 147 -12.41 11.69 -13.88
CA SER A 147 -12.01 12.80 -14.73
C SER A 147 -10.48 12.80 -14.95
N TYR A 148 -10.08 12.98 -16.21
CA TYR A 148 -8.68 13.09 -16.63
C TYR A 148 -8.34 14.49 -17.15
N ASP A 149 -9.24 15.46 -16.98
CA ASP A 149 -9.10 16.86 -17.39
C ASP A 149 -8.46 17.73 -16.28
#